data_1f842b25d14c0e9b0bb2817f3299d8d2
#
_entry.id   1f842b25d14c0e9b0bb2817f3299d8d2
#
_cell.length_a   1.000
_cell.length_b   1.000
_cell.length_c   1.000
_cell.angle_alpha   90.00
_cell.angle_beta   90.00
_cell.angle_gamma   90.00
#
_symmetry.space_group_name_H-M   'P 1'
#
loop_
_entity.id
_entity.type
_entity.pdbx_description
1 polymer ?
#
loop_
_entity_poly.entity_id
_entity_poly.type
_entity_poly.pdbx_seq_one_letter_code
_entity_poly.pdbx_strand_id
1 'polypeptide(L)'
;MNEKTTLVRALGLKEAISMTIGTVVGVGLFTCGSSQIGRVGSWIIGFTFVALLISIWPCLIYGEMSAALPCAGGTYNYAKRGLNRIWANISGWHYIVSVVAIGAGETLAFSNYFKILLEQLGFNITWIDSRIIAIILVLIFLILNFRGIEQSGKAQTGFMFFFWGCAIAWFLYMIPKVHVEYFGGIKMNELPPFKEMMYIFGLVWWCYTGFETCVSMGAETKYPQKKN
;
A
#
# COMPACT_ATOMS: atom_id res chain seq x y z
N MET A 1 27.87 -18.82 -6.93
CA MET A 1 28.15 -18.42 -5.54
C MET A 1 26.84 -18.62 -4.77
N ASN A 2 26.77 -19.70 -3.98
CA ASN A 2 25.65 -19.92 -3.06
C ASN A 2 25.84 -18.99 -1.85
N GLU A 3 25.32 -17.77 -1.92
CA GLU A 3 25.09 -17.00 -0.71
C GLU A 3 24.01 -17.75 0.07
N LYS A 4 24.45 -18.43 1.12
CA LYS A 4 23.54 -18.94 2.14
C LYS A 4 22.87 -17.72 2.75
N THR A 5 21.63 -17.46 2.35
CA THR A 5 20.81 -16.43 3.00
C THR A 5 20.66 -16.84 4.45
N THR A 6 21.19 -16.02 5.37
CA THR A 6 21.08 -16.22 6.82
C THR A 6 19.68 -15.90 7.35
N LEU A 7 18.76 -15.48 6.47
CA LEU A 7 17.40 -15.12 6.82
C LEU A 7 16.55 -16.37 7.12
N VAL A 8 15.80 -16.31 8.21
CA VAL A 8 14.91 -17.39 8.64
C VAL A 8 13.61 -17.31 7.84
N ARG A 9 13.23 -18.41 7.20
CA ARG A 9 11.95 -18.54 6.50
C ARG A 9 10.81 -18.71 7.49
N ALA A 10 10.29 -17.59 8.00
CA ALA A 10 9.29 -17.56 9.06
C ALA A 10 7.87 -17.25 8.54
N LEU A 11 7.75 -16.51 7.42
CA LEU A 11 6.47 -16.06 6.90
C LEU A 11 5.69 -17.18 6.22
N GLY A 12 4.47 -17.45 6.69
CA GLY A 12 3.49 -18.27 6.00
C GLY A 12 2.78 -17.51 4.87
N LEU A 13 1.94 -18.21 4.12
CA LEU A 13 1.16 -17.61 3.02
C LEU A 13 0.23 -16.49 3.50
N LYS A 14 -0.41 -16.68 4.64
CA LYS A 14 -1.34 -15.66 5.22
C LYS A 14 -0.61 -14.37 5.56
N GLU A 15 0.52 -14.48 6.23
CA GLU A 15 1.34 -13.33 6.61
C GLU A 15 1.90 -12.61 5.35
N ALA A 16 2.39 -13.36 4.37
CA ALA A 16 2.89 -12.80 3.11
C ALA A 16 1.79 -12.06 2.34
N ILE A 17 0.60 -12.63 2.20
CA ILE A 17 -0.57 -11.98 1.59
C ILE A 17 -0.97 -10.74 2.39
N SER A 18 -1.08 -10.84 3.71
CA SER A 18 -1.47 -9.71 4.56
C SER A 18 -0.48 -8.56 4.49
N MET A 19 0.82 -8.85 4.44
CA MET A 19 1.86 -7.82 4.29
C MET A 19 1.77 -7.15 2.92
N THR A 20 1.61 -7.91 1.85
CA THR A 20 1.49 -7.37 0.49
C THR A 20 0.23 -6.52 0.33
N ILE A 21 -0.93 -7.03 0.75
CA ILE A 21 -2.18 -6.27 0.68
C ILE A 21 -2.10 -5.02 1.58
N GLY A 22 -1.53 -5.15 2.78
CA GLY A 22 -1.39 -4.03 3.71
C GLY A 22 -0.47 -2.93 3.18
N THR A 23 0.47 -3.25 2.30
CA THR A 23 1.31 -2.24 1.63
C THR A 23 0.56 -1.55 0.49
N VAL A 24 -0.31 -2.27 -0.23
CA VAL A 24 -1.14 -1.71 -1.30
C VAL A 24 -2.28 -0.87 -0.72
N VAL A 25 -2.97 -1.39 0.31
CA VAL A 25 -4.08 -0.69 0.97
C VAL A 25 -3.52 0.24 2.05
N GLY A 26 -2.91 1.32 1.62
CA GLY A 26 -2.39 2.38 2.48
C GLY A 26 -3.38 3.55 2.62
N VAL A 27 -2.89 4.64 3.18
CA VAL A 27 -3.64 5.88 3.36
C VAL A 27 -4.08 6.49 2.02
N GLY A 28 -3.41 6.14 0.92
CA GLY A 28 -3.75 6.58 -0.42
C GLY A 28 -5.21 6.32 -0.80
N LEU A 29 -5.75 5.16 -0.40
CA LEU A 29 -7.16 4.83 -0.64
C LEU A 29 -8.12 5.85 -0.01
N PHE A 30 -7.82 6.33 1.19
CA PHE A 30 -8.66 7.25 1.92
C PHE A 30 -8.43 8.71 1.54
N THR A 31 -7.19 9.10 1.30
CA THR A 31 -6.83 10.50 1.00
C THR A 31 -6.98 10.83 -0.47
N CYS A 32 -6.54 9.95 -1.37
CA CYS A 32 -6.60 10.20 -2.80
C CYS A 32 -8.00 9.97 -3.37
N GLY A 33 -8.69 8.88 -2.96
CA GLY A 33 -10.01 8.57 -3.47
C GLY A 33 -11.04 9.67 -3.18
N SER A 34 -11.23 10.02 -1.91
CA SER A 34 -12.26 10.98 -1.49
C SER A 34 -11.99 12.40 -1.99
N SER A 35 -10.74 12.87 -1.94
CA SER A 35 -10.39 14.23 -2.35
C SER A 35 -10.52 14.45 -3.86
N GLN A 36 -10.34 13.41 -4.67
CA GLN A 36 -10.40 13.52 -6.13
C GLN A 36 -11.82 13.41 -6.67
N ILE A 37 -12.75 12.78 -5.96
CA ILE A 37 -14.17 12.74 -6.34
C ILE A 37 -14.72 14.17 -6.51
N GLY A 38 -14.37 15.08 -5.61
CA GLY A 38 -14.79 16.49 -5.69
C GLY A 38 -14.25 17.24 -6.91
N ARG A 39 -13.15 16.78 -7.52
CA ARG A 39 -12.49 17.43 -8.66
C ARG A 39 -12.96 16.90 -10.00
N VAL A 40 -13.13 15.59 -10.13
CA VAL A 40 -13.46 14.94 -11.41
C VAL A 40 -14.82 14.22 -11.41
N GLY A 41 -15.53 14.24 -10.27
CA GLY A 41 -16.83 13.59 -10.17
C GLY A 41 -16.75 12.09 -10.51
N SER A 42 -17.71 11.62 -11.30
CA SER A 42 -17.85 10.20 -11.66
C SER A 42 -16.70 9.65 -12.54
N TRP A 43 -15.87 10.51 -13.15
CA TRP A 43 -14.73 10.10 -13.94
C TRP A 43 -13.68 9.32 -13.11
N ILE A 44 -13.68 9.48 -11.78
CA ILE A 44 -12.80 8.73 -10.88
C ILE A 44 -12.97 7.21 -11.06
N ILE A 45 -14.19 6.74 -11.33
CA ILE A 45 -14.48 5.31 -11.53
C ILE A 45 -13.72 4.79 -12.77
N GLY A 46 -13.78 5.55 -13.87
CA GLY A 46 -13.06 5.21 -15.09
C GLY A 46 -11.54 5.20 -14.90
N PHE A 47 -10.98 6.22 -14.24
CA PHE A 47 -9.55 6.28 -13.92
C PHE A 47 -9.11 5.13 -13.03
N THR A 48 -9.91 4.77 -12.02
CA THR A 48 -9.64 3.65 -11.13
C THR A 48 -9.61 2.33 -11.90
N PHE A 49 -10.57 2.12 -12.80
CA PHE A 49 -10.62 0.92 -13.63
C PHE A 49 -9.43 0.81 -14.60
N VAL A 50 -9.06 1.91 -15.26
CA VAL A 50 -7.89 1.94 -16.16
C VAL A 50 -6.60 1.71 -15.37
N ALA A 51 -6.45 2.34 -14.21
CA ALA A 51 -5.30 2.14 -13.34
C ALA A 51 -5.18 0.68 -12.87
N LEU A 52 -6.31 0.03 -12.51
CA LEU A 52 -6.36 -1.40 -12.20
C LEU A 52 -5.82 -2.24 -13.35
N LEU A 53 -6.33 -2.05 -14.57
CA LEU A 53 -5.92 -2.82 -15.73
C LEU A 53 -4.42 -2.68 -16.03
N ILE A 54 -3.89 -1.46 -15.91
CA ILE A 54 -2.45 -1.20 -16.12
C ILE A 54 -1.62 -1.85 -15.00
N SER A 55 -2.11 -1.87 -13.76
CA SER A 55 -1.38 -2.43 -12.61
C SER A 55 -1.31 -3.97 -12.62
N ILE A 56 -2.20 -4.65 -13.33
CA ILE A 56 -2.18 -6.12 -13.45
C ILE A 56 -0.85 -6.61 -14.04
N TRP A 57 -0.35 -5.96 -15.10
CA TRP A 57 0.87 -6.38 -15.78
C TRP A 57 2.12 -6.37 -14.89
N PRO A 58 2.49 -5.25 -14.26
CA PRO A 58 3.63 -5.25 -13.34
C PRO A 58 3.42 -6.19 -12.14
N CYS A 59 2.19 -6.32 -11.64
CA CYS A 59 1.90 -7.24 -10.54
C CYS A 59 2.19 -8.71 -10.92
N LEU A 60 1.78 -9.15 -12.11
CA LEU A 60 2.06 -10.49 -12.62
C LEU A 60 3.55 -10.71 -12.85
N ILE A 61 4.24 -9.74 -13.44
CA ILE A 61 5.69 -9.80 -13.67
C ILE A 61 6.45 -9.94 -12.33
N TYR A 62 6.11 -9.13 -11.34
CA TYR A 62 6.74 -9.22 -10.02
C TYR A 62 6.43 -10.55 -9.32
N GLY A 63 5.20 -11.06 -9.45
CA GLY A 63 4.82 -12.38 -8.93
C GLY A 63 5.64 -13.51 -9.54
N GLU A 64 5.79 -13.52 -10.87
CA GLU A 64 6.59 -14.50 -11.60
C GLU A 64 8.08 -14.41 -11.23
N MET A 65 8.63 -13.19 -11.18
CA MET A 65 10.03 -12.97 -10.78
C MET A 65 10.28 -13.39 -9.32
N SER A 66 9.35 -13.15 -8.42
CA SER A 66 9.46 -13.56 -7.02
C SER A 66 9.46 -15.09 -6.87
N ALA A 67 8.66 -15.80 -7.66
CA ALA A 67 8.64 -17.25 -7.69
C ALA A 67 9.90 -17.85 -8.31
N ALA A 68 10.42 -17.23 -9.38
CA ALA A 68 11.62 -17.68 -10.08
C ALA A 68 12.91 -17.39 -9.31
N LEU A 69 12.99 -16.27 -8.60
CA LEU A 69 14.17 -15.77 -7.93
C LEU A 69 13.85 -15.30 -6.50
N PRO A 70 13.53 -16.22 -5.57
CA PRO A 70 13.22 -15.89 -4.19
C PRO A 70 14.50 -15.48 -3.44
N CYS A 71 14.84 -14.20 -3.50
CA CYS A 71 16.04 -13.65 -2.85
C CYS A 71 15.72 -12.35 -2.11
N ALA A 72 16.52 -12.02 -1.09
CA ALA A 72 16.46 -10.72 -0.46
C ALA A 72 16.90 -9.62 -1.44
N GLY A 73 16.32 -8.40 -1.30
CA GLY A 73 16.68 -7.26 -2.14
C GLY A 73 15.93 -7.19 -3.49
N GLY A 74 14.95 -8.05 -3.71
CA GLY A 74 13.93 -7.98 -4.76
C GLY A 74 14.35 -7.26 -6.06
N THR A 75 13.77 -6.10 -6.28
CA THR A 75 13.96 -5.28 -7.51
C THR A 75 15.42 -5.02 -7.87
N TYR A 76 16.28 -4.78 -6.87
CA TYR A 76 17.72 -4.61 -7.11
C TYR A 76 18.34 -5.85 -7.78
N ASN A 77 18.05 -7.04 -7.24
CA ASN A 77 18.61 -8.29 -7.75
C ASN A 77 18.05 -8.65 -9.13
N TYR A 78 16.80 -8.31 -9.39
CA TYR A 78 16.18 -8.53 -10.71
C TYR A 78 16.84 -7.63 -11.77
N ALA A 79 17.00 -6.33 -11.48
CA ALA A 79 17.69 -5.41 -12.36
C ALA A 79 19.17 -5.80 -12.57
N LYS A 80 19.85 -6.32 -11.53
CA LYS A 80 21.24 -6.80 -11.63
C LYS A 80 21.39 -8.02 -12.55
N ARG A 81 20.41 -8.93 -12.52
CA ARG A 81 20.43 -10.15 -13.34
C ARG A 81 19.91 -9.93 -14.75
N GLY A 82 18.85 -9.13 -14.91
CA GLY A 82 18.21 -8.91 -16.20
C GLY A 82 18.85 -7.80 -17.04
N LEU A 83 19.48 -6.83 -16.39
CA LEU A 83 20.11 -5.69 -17.06
C LEU A 83 21.62 -5.63 -16.72
N ASN A 84 22.00 -4.81 -15.76
CA ASN A 84 23.38 -4.67 -15.30
C ASN A 84 23.45 -4.00 -13.92
N ARG A 85 24.69 -3.84 -13.39
CA ARG A 85 24.94 -3.27 -12.06
C ARG A 85 24.52 -1.79 -11.95
N ILE A 86 24.60 -1.03 -13.04
CA ILE A 86 24.22 0.40 -13.02
C ILE A 86 22.72 0.54 -12.81
N TRP A 87 21.92 -0.16 -13.59
CA TRP A 87 20.46 -0.16 -13.46
C TRP A 87 19.99 -0.75 -12.12
N ALA A 88 20.73 -1.76 -11.61
CA ALA A 88 20.45 -2.29 -10.28
C ALA A 88 20.64 -1.23 -9.19
N ASN A 89 21.72 -0.45 -9.24
CA ASN A 89 21.96 0.62 -8.27
C ASN A 89 20.89 1.72 -8.38
N ILE A 90 20.53 2.12 -9.60
CA ILE A 90 19.50 3.13 -9.83
C ILE A 90 18.16 2.65 -9.24
N SER A 91 17.73 1.44 -9.56
CA SER A 91 16.46 0.89 -9.06
C SER A 91 16.46 0.70 -7.54
N GLY A 92 17.57 0.26 -6.96
CA GLY A 92 17.71 0.12 -5.51
C GLY A 92 17.61 1.45 -4.77
N TRP A 93 18.29 2.49 -5.25
CA TRP A 93 18.19 3.83 -4.67
C TRP A 93 16.80 4.43 -4.80
N HIS A 94 16.17 4.31 -5.98
CA HIS A 94 14.79 4.75 -6.16
C HIS A 94 13.83 4.05 -5.20
N TYR A 95 13.99 2.74 -5.02
CA TYR A 95 13.15 1.98 -4.10
C TYR A 95 13.30 2.46 -2.65
N ILE A 96 14.54 2.66 -2.17
CA ILE A 96 14.80 3.15 -0.81
C ILE A 96 14.17 4.54 -0.61
N VAL A 97 14.41 5.48 -1.52
CA VAL A 97 13.85 6.84 -1.42
C VAL A 97 12.31 6.79 -1.44
N SER A 98 11.73 5.98 -2.31
CA SER A 98 10.27 5.82 -2.40
C SER A 98 9.67 5.28 -1.12
N VAL A 99 10.24 4.22 -0.54
CA VAL A 99 9.74 3.60 0.70
C VAL A 99 9.82 4.56 1.89
N VAL A 100 10.92 5.32 2.00
CA VAL A 100 11.08 6.33 3.05
C VAL A 100 10.05 7.46 2.89
N ALA A 101 9.85 7.96 1.66
CA ALA A 101 8.88 9.02 1.39
C ALA A 101 7.44 8.57 1.64
N ILE A 102 7.08 7.37 1.19
CA ILE A 102 5.76 6.76 1.45
C ILE A 102 5.54 6.59 2.95
N GLY A 103 6.49 5.99 3.66
CA GLY A 103 6.39 5.79 5.12
C GLY A 103 6.20 7.09 5.89
N ALA A 104 6.90 8.16 5.51
CA ALA A 104 6.71 9.48 6.11
C ALA A 104 5.30 10.04 5.82
N GLY A 105 4.81 9.90 4.60
CA GLY A 105 3.46 10.33 4.21
C GLY A 105 2.37 9.57 4.95
N GLU A 106 2.49 8.25 5.02
CA GLU A 106 1.54 7.36 5.70
C GLU A 106 1.45 7.67 7.21
N THR A 107 2.59 7.85 7.87
CA THR A 107 2.60 8.14 9.32
C THR A 107 2.05 9.52 9.64
N LEU A 108 2.30 10.53 8.81
CA LEU A 108 1.70 11.85 8.96
C LEU A 108 0.19 11.82 8.73
N ALA A 109 -0.27 11.12 7.71
CA ALA A 109 -1.70 10.97 7.45
C ALA A 109 -2.40 10.22 8.58
N PHE A 110 -1.83 9.11 9.08
CA PHE A 110 -2.34 8.44 10.27
C PHE A 110 -2.46 9.41 11.45
N SER A 111 -1.43 10.22 11.70
CA SER A 111 -1.41 11.17 12.82
C SER A 111 -2.54 12.20 12.72
N ASN A 112 -2.81 12.69 11.52
CA ASN A 112 -3.89 13.63 11.28
C ASN A 112 -5.26 12.99 11.53
N TYR A 113 -5.51 11.80 10.98
CA TYR A 113 -6.77 11.07 11.21
C TYR A 113 -6.95 10.67 12.68
N PHE A 114 -5.86 10.28 13.36
CA PHE A 114 -5.88 9.95 14.76
C PHE A 114 -6.24 11.16 15.64
N LYS A 115 -5.74 12.35 15.30
CA LYS A 115 -6.12 13.60 15.98
C LYS A 115 -7.62 13.87 15.79
N ILE A 116 -8.13 13.79 14.57
CA ILE A 116 -9.56 13.98 14.28
C ILE A 116 -10.41 13.00 15.09
N LEU A 117 -10.01 11.73 15.16
CA LEU A 117 -10.71 10.72 15.95
C LEU A 117 -10.75 11.09 17.44
N LEU A 118 -9.62 11.48 18.01
CA LEU A 118 -9.55 11.86 19.44
C LEU A 118 -10.37 13.13 19.73
N GLU A 119 -10.37 14.10 18.85
CA GLU A 119 -11.22 15.31 18.96
C GLU A 119 -12.69 14.96 18.95
N GLN A 120 -13.14 14.05 18.06
CA GLN A 120 -14.51 13.55 18.02
C GLN A 120 -14.91 12.78 19.31
N LEU A 121 -13.95 12.15 19.97
CA LEU A 121 -14.16 11.49 21.25
C LEU A 121 -14.11 12.46 22.46
N GLY A 122 -13.91 13.76 22.22
CA GLY A 122 -13.90 14.80 23.25
C GLY A 122 -12.52 15.11 23.84
N PHE A 123 -11.44 14.51 23.31
CA PHE A 123 -10.08 14.80 23.76
C PHE A 123 -9.50 16.00 22.99
N ASN A 124 -9.21 17.08 23.67
CA ASN A 124 -8.56 18.22 23.02
C ASN A 124 -7.04 18.01 22.97
N ILE A 125 -6.54 17.57 21.81
CA ILE A 125 -5.11 17.36 21.53
C ILE A 125 -4.59 18.27 20.41
N THR A 126 -5.28 19.36 20.12
CA THR A 126 -4.90 20.31 19.07
C THR A 126 -3.50 20.88 19.24
N TRP A 127 -3.03 21.00 20.49
CA TRP A 127 -1.71 21.49 20.87
C TRP A 127 -0.55 20.53 20.49
N ILE A 128 -0.82 19.25 20.23
CA ILE A 128 0.19 18.27 19.82
C ILE A 128 0.41 18.37 18.31
N ASP A 129 1.65 18.62 17.89
CA ASP A 129 2.00 18.56 16.47
C ASP A 129 1.85 17.12 15.94
N SER A 130 1.22 16.96 14.77
CA SER A 130 1.04 15.65 14.13
C SER A 130 2.38 14.93 13.87
N ARG A 131 3.46 15.65 13.70
CA ARG A 131 4.81 15.10 13.53
C ARG A 131 5.28 14.32 14.75
N ILE A 132 4.91 14.77 15.96
CA ILE A 132 5.27 14.07 17.22
C ILE A 132 4.58 12.71 17.25
N ILE A 133 3.28 12.67 16.93
CA ILE A 133 2.52 11.42 16.86
C ILE A 133 3.10 10.50 15.79
N ALA A 134 3.47 11.04 14.64
CA ALA A 134 4.11 10.28 13.57
C ALA A 134 5.44 9.65 14.01
N ILE A 135 6.30 10.41 14.69
CA ILE A 135 7.57 9.91 15.21
C ILE A 135 7.35 8.79 16.23
N ILE A 136 6.40 8.97 17.16
CA ILE A 136 6.06 7.93 18.14
C ILE A 136 5.60 6.66 17.43
N LEU A 137 4.76 6.78 16.41
CA LEU A 137 4.29 5.64 15.62
C LEU A 137 5.46 4.90 14.95
N VAL A 138 6.37 5.64 14.31
CA VAL A 138 7.56 5.06 13.68
C VAL A 138 8.41 4.31 14.71
N LEU A 139 8.61 4.87 15.91
CA LEU A 139 9.37 4.22 16.98
C LEU A 139 8.68 2.92 17.47
N ILE A 140 7.36 2.92 17.59
CA ILE A 140 6.60 1.71 17.94
C ILE A 140 6.82 0.61 16.90
N PHE A 141 6.69 0.93 15.60
CA PHE A 141 6.92 -0.04 14.53
C PHE A 141 8.40 -0.45 14.42
N LEU A 142 9.33 0.43 14.69
CA LEU A 142 10.75 0.11 14.76
C LEU A 142 11.00 -0.96 15.83
N ILE A 143 10.48 -0.77 17.05
CA ILE A 143 10.61 -1.74 18.15
C ILE A 143 9.94 -3.08 17.77
N LEU A 144 8.77 -3.03 17.13
CA LEU A 144 8.08 -4.23 16.66
C LEU A 144 8.91 -5.01 15.63
N ASN A 145 9.55 -4.30 14.69
CA ASN A 145 10.41 -4.91 13.68
C ASN A 145 11.69 -5.53 14.29
N PHE A 146 12.27 -4.93 15.33
CA PHE A 146 13.39 -5.54 16.05
C PHE A 146 13.05 -6.88 16.71
N ARG A 147 11.76 -7.14 16.99
CA ARG A 147 11.31 -8.43 17.52
C ARG A 147 11.24 -9.54 16.47
N GLY A 148 11.51 -9.21 15.22
CA GLY A 148 11.61 -10.16 14.12
C GLY A 148 10.38 -10.19 13.20
N ILE A 149 10.63 -10.69 11.98
CA ILE A 149 9.65 -10.68 10.88
C ILE A 149 8.38 -11.48 11.19
N GLU A 150 8.46 -12.53 12.01
CA GLU A 150 7.31 -13.34 12.38
C GLU A 150 6.29 -12.54 13.21
N GLN A 151 6.77 -11.74 14.17
CA GLN A 151 5.89 -10.92 15.01
C GLN A 151 5.29 -9.76 14.22
N SER A 152 6.10 -9.13 13.36
CA SER A 152 5.62 -8.09 12.44
C SER A 152 4.55 -8.63 11.49
N GLY A 153 4.75 -9.83 10.92
CA GLY A 153 3.78 -10.48 10.05
C GLY A 153 2.46 -10.83 10.75
N LYS A 154 2.52 -11.31 12.00
CA LYS A 154 1.31 -11.57 12.82
C LYS A 154 0.57 -10.28 13.15
N ALA A 155 1.28 -9.21 13.53
CA ALA A 155 0.69 -7.92 13.80
C ALA A 155 0.00 -7.35 12.54
N GLN A 156 0.68 -7.41 11.40
CA GLN A 156 0.12 -6.98 10.11
C GLN A 156 -1.14 -7.76 9.75
N THR A 157 -1.13 -9.08 9.96
CA THR A 157 -2.32 -9.92 9.74
C THR A 157 -3.49 -9.50 10.63
N GLY A 158 -3.23 -9.20 11.90
CA GLY A 158 -4.23 -8.68 12.84
C GLY A 158 -4.82 -7.34 12.37
N PHE A 159 -3.97 -6.40 11.96
CA PHE A 159 -4.41 -5.11 11.41
C PHE A 159 -5.23 -5.27 10.13
N MET A 160 -4.88 -6.21 9.25
CA MET A 160 -5.63 -6.52 8.04
C MET A 160 -7.04 -7.03 8.36
N PHE A 161 -7.19 -7.97 9.28
CA PHE A 161 -8.51 -8.45 9.68
C PHE A 161 -9.35 -7.35 10.32
N PHE A 162 -8.74 -6.51 11.17
CA PHE A 162 -9.41 -5.35 11.76
C PHE A 162 -9.88 -4.36 10.68
N PHE A 163 -9.00 -4.02 9.74
CA PHE A 163 -9.32 -3.13 8.63
C PHE A 163 -10.50 -3.64 7.80
N TRP A 164 -10.43 -4.90 7.36
CA TRP A 164 -11.51 -5.49 6.56
C TRP A 164 -12.81 -5.62 7.36
N GLY A 165 -12.74 -5.92 8.65
CA GLY A 165 -13.89 -5.91 9.54
C GLY A 165 -14.57 -4.54 9.58
N CYS A 166 -13.79 -3.47 9.78
CA CYS A 166 -14.29 -2.10 9.75
C CYS A 166 -14.84 -1.71 8.37
N ALA A 167 -14.14 -2.08 7.29
CA ALA A 167 -14.57 -1.77 5.92
C ALA A 167 -15.89 -2.46 5.56
N ILE A 168 -16.05 -3.73 5.92
CA ILE A 168 -17.29 -4.49 5.71
C ILE A 168 -18.42 -3.89 6.55
N ALA A 169 -18.18 -3.59 7.82
CA ALA A 169 -19.17 -2.99 8.70
C ALA A 169 -19.65 -1.63 8.15
N TRP A 170 -18.70 -0.79 7.69
CA TRP A 170 -19.00 0.47 7.02
C TRP A 170 -19.83 0.26 5.76
N PHE A 171 -19.42 -0.68 4.90
CA PHE A 171 -20.14 -0.97 3.66
C PHE A 171 -21.59 -1.42 3.95
N LEU A 172 -21.78 -2.36 4.88
CA LEU A 172 -23.11 -2.82 5.29
C LEU A 172 -23.96 -1.69 5.87
N TYR A 173 -23.37 -0.79 6.66
CA TYR A 173 -24.05 0.39 7.20
C TYR A 173 -24.51 1.36 6.11
N MET A 174 -23.75 1.46 5.02
CA MET A 174 -24.07 2.38 3.93
C MET A 174 -25.10 1.82 2.94
N ILE A 175 -25.26 0.49 2.81
CA ILE A 175 -26.22 -0.13 1.86
C ILE A 175 -27.62 0.47 1.97
N PRO A 176 -28.27 0.56 3.14
CA PRO A 176 -29.63 1.09 3.25
C PRO A 176 -29.71 2.61 3.02
N LYS A 177 -28.60 3.31 2.95
CA LYS A 177 -28.50 4.74 2.70
C LYS A 177 -28.24 5.08 1.23
N VAL A 178 -28.08 4.07 0.39
CA VAL A 178 -27.90 4.24 -1.05
C VAL A 178 -29.26 4.49 -1.69
N HIS A 179 -29.45 5.69 -2.19
CA HIS A 179 -30.64 6.06 -2.95
C HIS A 179 -30.35 5.87 -4.44
N VAL A 180 -31.29 5.21 -5.15
CA VAL A 180 -31.18 4.96 -6.60
C VAL A 180 -31.01 6.26 -7.40
N GLU A 181 -31.52 7.36 -6.88
CA GLU A 181 -31.37 8.72 -7.45
C GLU A 181 -29.91 9.15 -7.60
N TYR A 182 -29.01 8.67 -6.72
CA TYR A 182 -27.58 8.96 -6.81
C TYR A 182 -26.93 8.32 -8.04
N PHE A 183 -27.49 7.22 -8.54
CA PHE A 183 -27.00 6.57 -9.76
C PHE A 183 -27.51 7.25 -11.03
N GLY A 184 -28.68 7.89 -11.00
CA GLY A 184 -29.22 8.70 -12.10
C GLY A 184 -28.48 10.02 -12.29
N GLY A 185 -27.75 10.46 -11.27
CA GLY A 185 -26.92 11.67 -11.28
C GLY A 185 -25.48 11.45 -11.71
N ILE A 186 -25.09 10.25 -12.19
CA ILE A 186 -23.79 10.03 -12.85
C ILE A 186 -23.83 10.74 -14.22
N LYS A 187 -23.99 12.04 -14.20
CA LYS A 187 -23.68 12.85 -15.36
C LYS A 187 -22.18 12.79 -15.50
N MET A 188 -21.69 12.12 -16.54
CA MET A 188 -20.33 12.33 -16.99
C MET A 188 -20.27 13.79 -17.43
N ASN A 189 -19.88 14.66 -16.51
CA ASN A 189 -19.61 16.06 -16.80
C ASN A 189 -18.58 16.13 -17.94
N GLU A 190 -18.42 17.30 -18.53
CA GLU A 190 -17.40 17.54 -19.55
C GLU A 190 -16.05 16.92 -19.11
N LEU A 191 -15.33 16.36 -20.07
CA LEU A 191 -14.05 15.72 -19.81
C LEU A 191 -13.12 16.73 -19.10
N PRO A 192 -12.51 16.37 -17.95
CA PRO A 192 -11.57 17.27 -17.30
C PRO A 192 -10.40 17.63 -18.24
N PRO A 193 -9.74 18.78 -18.06
CA PRO A 193 -8.55 19.12 -18.82
C PRO A 193 -7.48 18.04 -18.75
N PHE A 194 -6.79 17.75 -19.84
CA PHE A 194 -5.81 16.68 -19.95
C PHE A 194 -4.78 16.68 -18.80
N LYS A 195 -4.29 17.85 -18.40
CA LYS A 195 -3.34 18.00 -17.29
C LYS A 195 -3.91 17.50 -15.97
N GLU A 196 -5.18 17.76 -15.72
CA GLU A 196 -5.88 17.33 -14.50
C GLU A 196 -6.15 15.83 -14.54
N MET A 197 -6.55 15.31 -15.70
CA MET A 197 -6.71 13.86 -15.89
C MET A 197 -5.42 13.10 -15.58
N MET A 198 -4.28 13.57 -16.09
CA MET A 198 -2.98 12.91 -15.85
C MET A 198 -2.55 12.98 -14.38
N TYR A 199 -2.80 14.12 -13.73
CA TYR A 199 -2.52 14.29 -12.30
C TYR A 199 -3.35 13.30 -11.45
N ILE A 200 -4.64 13.27 -11.68
CA ILE A 200 -5.57 12.40 -10.93
C ILE A 200 -5.30 10.93 -11.24
N PHE A 201 -5.05 10.59 -12.50
CA PHE A 201 -4.68 9.24 -12.90
C PHE A 201 -3.42 8.76 -12.16
N GLY A 202 -2.39 9.61 -12.05
CA GLY A 202 -1.19 9.30 -11.28
C GLY A 202 -1.48 9.03 -9.79
N LEU A 203 -2.34 9.83 -9.17
CA LEU A 203 -2.75 9.63 -7.77
C LEU A 203 -3.55 8.35 -7.58
N VAL A 204 -4.48 8.06 -8.48
CA VAL A 204 -5.29 6.83 -8.44
C VAL A 204 -4.41 5.61 -8.70
N TRP A 205 -3.47 5.69 -9.64
CA TRP A 205 -2.55 4.60 -9.94
C TRP A 205 -1.63 4.31 -8.75
N TRP A 206 -1.20 5.33 -8.02
CA TRP A 206 -0.44 5.15 -6.78
C TRP A 206 -1.17 4.27 -5.76
N CYS A 207 -2.50 4.31 -5.69
CA CYS A 207 -3.29 3.43 -4.80
C CYS A 207 -3.18 1.93 -5.14
N TYR A 208 -2.66 1.58 -6.31
CA TYR A 208 -2.43 0.21 -6.75
C TYR A 208 -0.97 -0.24 -6.61
N THR A 209 -0.06 0.64 -6.20
CA THR A 209 1.36 0.30 -5.95
C THR A 209 1.55 -0.30 -4.56
N GLY A 210 2.68 -0.98 -4.34
CA GLY A 210 2.98 -1.66 -3.06
C GLY A 210 3.11 -3.18 -3.19
N PHE A 211 2.57 -3.77 -4.25
CA PHE A 211 2.66 -5.23 -4.50
C PHE A 211 4.12 -5.70 -4.66
N GLU A 212 5.04 -4.83 -5.05
CA GLU A 212 6.48 -5.12 -5.13
C GLU A 212 7.10 -5.49 -3.78
N THR A 213 6.42 -5.22 -2.68
CA THR A 213 6.87 -5.60 -1.34
C THR A 213 6.96 -7.12 -1.17
N CYS A 214 6.09 -7.90 -1.86
CA CYS A 214 6.13 -9.35 -1.82
C CYS A 214 7.49 -9.91 -2.29
N VAL A 215 8.15 -9.19 -3.18
CA VAL A 215 9.44 -9.57 -3.76
C VAL A 215 10.58 -9.44 -2.75
N SER A 216 10.56 -8.40 -1.94
CA SER A 216 11.57 -8.19 -0.90
C SER A 216 11.50 -9.24 0.21
N MET A 217 10.33 -9.83 0.44
CA MET A 217 10.08 -10.88 1.43
C MET A 217 10.31 -12.30 0.90
N GLY A 218 10.67 -12.47 -0.37
CA GLY A 218 10.81 -13.79 -1.00
C GLY A 218 11.78 -14.73 -0.31
N ALA A 219 12.86 -14.20 0.33
CA ALA A 219 13.83 -14.99 1.10
C ALA A 219 13.30 -15.44 2.47
N GLU A 220 12.29 -14.79 3.02
CA GLU A 220 11.72 -15.03 4.35
C GLU A 220 10.40 -15.82 4.30
N THR A 221 9.86 -16.02 3.10
CA THR A 221 8.62 -16.77 2.87
C THR A 221 8.88 -18.27 2.87
N LYS A 222 8.02 -19.02 3.57
CA LYS A 222 8.03 -20.49 3.57
C LYS A 222 7.54 -21.00 2.20
N TYR A 223 8.25 -22.00 1.65
CA TYR A 223 7.87 -22.67 0.40
C TYR A 223 7.61 -21.74 -0.80
N PRO A 224 8.49 -20.81 -1.14
CA PRO A 224 8.26 -19.80 -2.18
C PRO A 224 8.03 -20.38 -3.58
N GLN A 225 8.42 -21.63 -3.82
CA GLN A 225 8.31 -22.32 -5.11
C GLN A 225 7.17 -23.34 -5.20
N LYS A 226 6.38 -23.53 -4.13
CA LYS A 226 5.17 -24.36 -4.25
C LYS A 226 4.15 -23.63 -5.12
N LYS A 227 3.98 -24.12 -6.34
CA LYS A 227 2.81 -23.81 -7.17
C LYS A 227 1.59 -24.35 -6.44
N ASN A 228 0.72 -23.48 -6.00
CA ASN A 228 -0.65 -23.86 -5.69
C ASN A 228 -1.46 -23.81 -6.99
#